data_efa3fe0b700e0d3604e5dd58a9a78209
#
_entry.id   efa3fe0b700e0d3604e5dd58a9a78209
#
_cell.length_a   1.000
_cell.length_b   1.000
_cell.length_c   1.000
_cell.angle_alpha   90.00
_cell.angle_beta   90.00
_cell.angle_gamma   90.00
#
_symmetry.space_group_name_H-M   'P 1'
#
loop_
_entity.id
_entity.type
_entity.pdbx_description
1 polymer ?
#
loop_
_entity_poly.entity_id
_entity_poly.type
_entity_poly.pdbx_seq_one_letter_code
_entity_poly.pdbx_strand_id
1 'polypeptide(L)'
;MQFNTDKPIQKSTEDLLGRKSFSKMLAEAVDKYKGTDSLVIGLFGKWGVGKTSIINMVLENLNDQIIVHFSPWNYSSHSDLINLFFIELSQSILDSGNARNKHTLKKAFLKYKRAIKVVSNKPIVKGMISALIQFVLGVHLEFLWSSPSLEETRDQLKKELGKINRKIIVVIDDIDRLTNEQIKDIFQLVKQVANFPNVIYLLSMDREIVCRALHEVQQ
;
A
#
# COMPACT_ATOMS: atom_id res chain seq x y z
N MET A 1 23.53 -30.54 -19.47
CA MET A 1 23.37 -29.57 -18.40
C MET A 1 21.94 -29.04 -18.48
N GLN A 2 21.12 -29.27 -17.47
CA GLN A 2 19.81 -28.63 -17.38
C GLN A 2 20.00 -27.30 -16.63
N PHE A 3 19.75 -26.19 -17.30
CA PHE A 3 19.72 -24.89 -16.63
C PHE A 3 18.39 -24.77 -15.88
N ASN A 4 18.43 -24.79 -14.56
CA ASN A 4 17.28 -24.45 -13.77
C ASN A 4 17.03 -22.95 -13.92
N THR A 5 15.83 -22.57 -14.32
CA THR A 5 15.43 -21.16 -14.34
C THR A 5 15.33 -20.67 -12.89
N ASP A 6 15.93 -19.49 -12.61
CA ASP A 6 15.87 -18.81 -11.30
C ASP A 6 14.47 -18.23 -11.07
N LYS A 7 13.47 -19.13 -10.97
CA LYS A 7 12.08 -18.76 -10.71
C LYS A 7 11.74 -19.00 -9.24
N PRO A 8 11.05 -18.05 -8.58
CA PRO A 8 10.54 -18.27 -7.24
C PRO A 8 9.60 -19.49 -7.21
N ILE A 9 9.74 -20.35 -6.21
CA ILE A 9 8.80 -21.46 -6.00
C ILE A 9 7.42 -20.91 -5.65
N GLN A 10 6.38 -21.65 -6.06
CA GLN A 10 4.99 -21.25 -5.82
C GLN A 10 4.37 -22.01 -4.64
N LYS A 11 4.85 -23.22 -4.36
CA LYS A 11 4.30 -24.11 -3.35
C LYS A 11 5.35 -24.57 -2.35
N SER A 12 4.92 -24.80 -1.13
CA SER A 12 5.76 -25.32 -0.05
C SER A 12 6.28 -26.75 -0.30
N THR A 13 5.66 -27.48 -1.24
CA THR A 13 6.13 -28.80 -1.69
C THR A 13 7.44 -28.73 -2.50
N GLU A 14 7.77 -27.56 -3.04
CA GLU A 14 8.98 -27.29 -3.83
C GLU A 14 10.14 -26.77 -2.95
N ASP A 15 9.93 -26.65 -1.63
CA ASP A 15 10.89 -26.06 -0.70
C ASP A 15 12.06 -27.01 -0.43
N LEU A 16 13.21 -26.70 -1.03
CA LEU A 16 14.47 -27.41 -0.82
C LEU A 16 15.34 -26.81 0.30
N LEU A 17 14.96 -25.64 0.82
CA LEU A 17 15.76 -24.89 1.80
C LEU A 17 15.23 -24.97 3.23
N GLY A 18 14.15 -25.74 3.46
CA GLY A 18 13.56 -25.94 4.79
C GLY A 18 12.85 -24.71 5.38
N ARG A 19 12.34 -23.82 4.54
CA ARG A 19 11.70 -22.57 4.96
C ARG A 19 10.20 -22.66 5.20
N LYS A 20 9.60 -23.80 4.89
CA LYS A 20 8.18 -24.08 5.09
C LYS A 20 7.68 -23.77 6.50
N SER A 21 8.44 -24.16 7.53
CA SER A 21 8.06 -23.92 8.92
C SER A 21 8.03 -22.43 9.24
N PHE A 22 9.01 -21.66 8.77
CA PHE A 22 9.05 -20.21 8.92
C PHE A 22 7.88 -19.53 8.21
N SER A 23 7.59 -19.92 6.97
CA SER A 23 6.49 -19.37 6.19
C SER A 23 5.13 -19.65 6.83
N LYS A 24 4.95 -20.86 7.40
CA LYS A 24 3.74 -21.22 8.15
C LYS A 24 3.60 -20.39 9.42
N MET A 25 4.65 -20.22 10.20
CA MET A 25 4.66 -19.38 11.41
C MET A 25 4.29 -17.93 11.08
N LEU A 26 4.83 -17.39 9.98
CA LEU A 26 4.52 -16.04 9.52
C LEU A 26 3.07 -15.91 9.07
N ALA A 27 2.54 -16.89 8.32
CA ALA A 27 1.14 -16.93 7.93
C ALA A 27 0.20 -16.98 9.16
N GLU A 28 0.54 -17.78 10.18
CA GLU A 28 -0.22 -17.82 11.44
C GLU A 28 -0.20 -16.48 12.18
N ALA A 29 0.95 -15.78 12.19
CA ALA A 29 1.05 -14.45 12.82
C ALA A 29 0.17 -13.43 12.08
N VAL A 30 0.17 -13.46 10.74
CA VAL A 30 -0.71 -12.66 9.88
C VAL A 30 -2.17 -12.98 10.19
N ASP A 31 -2.52 -14.25 10.29
CA ASP A 31 -3.92 -14.67 10.50
C ASP A 31 -4.43 -14.31 11.90
N LYS A 32 -3.57 -14.37 12.92
CA LYS A 32 -3.91 -14.01 14.31
C LYS A 32 -3.98 -12.51 14.57
N TYR A 33 -3.46 -11.67 13.67
CA TYR A 33 -3.47 -10.22 13.88
C TYR A 33 -4.89 -9.66 13.89
N LYS A 34 -5.23 -8.90 14.93
CA LYS A 34 -6.56 -8.27 15.15
C LYS A 34 -6.46 -6.78 15.49
N GLY A 35 -5.39 -6.12 15.03
CA GLY A 35 -5.19 -4.69 15.28
C GLY A 35 -6.18 -3.81 14.53
N THR A 36 -6.40 -2.61 15.05
CA THR A 36 -7.24 -1.56 14.45
C THR A 36 -6.52 -0.77 13.36
N ASP A 37 -5.19 -0.87 13.33
CA ASP A 37 -4.33 -0.24 12.33
C ASP A 37 -3.75 -1.29 11.38
N SER A 38 -3.03 -0.86 10.34
CA SER A 38 -2.31 -1.80 9.47
C SER A 38 -1.11 -2.42 10.20
N LEU A 39 -0.80 -3.68 9.85
CA LEU A 39 0.44 -4.34 10.25
C LEU A 39 1.43 -4.29 9.08
N VAL A 40 2.68 -3.93 9.37
CA VAL A 40 3.75 -3.94 8.38
C VAL A 40 4.79 -4.98 8.79
N ILE A 41 5.03 -5.94 7.91
CA ILE A 41 5.99 -7.03 8.09
C ILE A 41 7.08 -6.89 7.02
N GLY A 42 8.32 -6.65 7.45
CA GLY A 42 9.49 -6.59 6.58
C GLY A 42 10.20 -7.94 6.49
N LEU A 43 10.27 -8.52 5.30
CA LEU A 43 11.07 -9.70 5.00
C LEU A 43 12.43 -9.25 4.46
N PHE A 44 13.45 -9.33 5.31
CA PHE A 44 14.79 -8.88 4.99
C PHE A 44 15.66 -10.01 4.44
N GLY A 45 16.44 -9.70 3.42
CA GLY A 45 17.42 -10.62 2.84
C GLY A 45 18.07 -10.05 1.60
N LYS A 46 19.30 -10.49 1.30
CA LYS A 46 20.02 -10.11 0.08
C LYS A 46 19.28 -10.62 -1.16
N TRP A 47 19.67 -10.10 -2.31
CA TRP A 47 19.13 -10.58 -3.58
C TRP A 47 19.45 -12.09 -3.76
N GLY A 48 18.53 -12.84 -4.35
CA GLY A 48 18.69 -14.28 -4.61
C GLY A 48 18.44 -15.20 -3.40
N VAL A 49 18.24 -14.69 -2.17
CA VAL A 49 17.99 -15.56 -1.00
C VAL A 49 16.59 -16.19 -0.96
N GLY A 50 15.73 -15.92 -1.95
CA GLY A 50 14.40 -16.51 -2.06
C GLY A 50 13.31 -15.82 -1.26
N LYS A 51 13.37 -14.48 -1.09
CA LYS A 51 12.33 -13.69 -0.42
C LYS A 51 10.94 -13.91 -1.05
N THR A 52 10.84 -13.80 -2.37
CA THR A 52 9.60 -14.02 -3.13
C THR A 52 9.06 -15.45 -2.92
N SER A 53 9.92 -16.44 -2.87
CA SER A 53 9.52 -17.83 -2.56
C SER A 53 8.92 -17.96 -1.16
N ILE A 54 9.48 -17.27 -0.16
CA ILE A 54 8.92 -17.24 1.19
C ILE A 54 7.55 -16.56 1.18
N ILE A 55 7.39 -15.42 0.48
CA ILE A 55 6.09 -14.75 0.34
C ILE A 55 5.06 -15.71 -0.27
N ASN A 56 5.40 -16.38 -1.39
CA ASN A 56 4.49 -17.34 -2.03
C ASN A 56 4.04 -18.45 -1.06
N MET A 57 4.99 -19.02 -0.30
CA MET A 57 4.66 -20.03 0.72
C MET A 57 3.83 -19.47 1.88
N VAL A 58 4.00 -18.19 2.25
CA VAL A 58 3.13 -17.53 3.24
C VAL A 58 1.72 -17.42 2.69
N LEU A 59 1.58 -16.92 1.46
CA LEU A 59 0.27 -16.76 0.80
C LEU A 59 -0.45 -18.10 0.60
N GLU A 60 0.29 -19.19 0.29
CA GLU A 60 -0.26 -20.55 0.21
C GLU A 60 -0.92 -20.99 1.52
N ASN A 61 -0.39 -20.55 2.67
CA ASN A 61 -0.92 -20.91 3.99
C ASN A 61 -2.01 -19.95 4.50
N LEU A 62 -2.36 -18.92 3.73
CA LEU A 62 -3.42 -17.98 4.05
C LEU A 62 -4.70 -18.34 3.29
N ASN A 63 -5.74 -18.68 4.03
CA ASN A 63 -7.04 -19.02 3.47
C ASN A 63 -7.98 -17.81 3.60
N ASP A 64 -8.80 -17.57 2.57
CA ASP A 64 -9.87 -16.56 2.58
C ASP A 64 -9.41 -15.10 2.80
N GLN A 65 -8.19 -14.77 2.36
CA GLN A 65 -7.67 -13.39 2.39
C GLN A 65 -7.81 -12.72 1.02
N ILE A 66 -7.81 -11.38 1.00
CA ILE A 66 -7.76 -10.60 -0.24
C ILE A 66 -6.29 -10.29 -0.49
N ILE A 67 -5.73 -10.81 -1.58
CA ILE A 67 -4.32 -10.60 -1.93
C ILE A 67 -4.21 -9.48 -2.95
N VAL A 68 -3.34 -8.53 -2.68
CA VAL A 68 -3.00 -7.40 -3.55
C VAL A 68 -1.51 -7.45 -3.83
N HIS A 69 -1.13 -7.67 -5.07
CA HIS A 69 0.27 -7.56 -5.50
C HIS A 69 0.52 -6.16 -6.04
N PHE A 70 1.30 -5.37 -5.32
CA PHE A 70 1.67 -4.02 -5.73
C PHE A 70 3.13 -3.97 -6.16
N SER A 71 3.36 -3.65 -7.44
CA SER A 71 4.70 -3.59 -8.04
C SER A 71 5.10 -2.16 -8.33
N PRO A 72 5.88 -1.52 -7.45
CA PRO A 72 6.15 -0.08 -7.52
C PRO A 72 7.16 0.35 -8.59
N TRP A 73 7.77 -0.57 -9.32
CA TRP A 73 8.77 -0.22 -10.36
C TRP A 73 8.18 0.34 -11.66
N ASN A 74 6.88 0.20 -11.87
CA ASN A 74 6.21 0.66 -13.08
C ASN A 74 5.87 2.15 -13.05
N TYR A 75 6.31 2.89 -12.01
CA TYR A 75 5.84 4.25 -11.75
C TYR A 75 6.97 5.27 -11.75
N SER A 76 6.73 6.39 -12.41
CA SER A 76 7.73 7.43 -12.62
C SER A 76 7.64 8.61 -11.67
N SER A 77 6.54 8.74 -10.92
CA SER A 77 6.34 9.86 -9.99
C SER A 77 5.62 9.45 -8.70
N HIS A 78 5.88 10.18 -7.61
CA HIS A 78 5.20 9.99 -6.31
C HIS A 78 3.66 10.03 -6.41
N SER A 79 3.12 10.98 -7.19
CA SER A 79 1.66 11.09 -7.37
C SER A 79 1.07 9.89 -8.11
N ASP A 80 1.82 9.32 -9.05
CA ASP A 80 1.39 8.13 -9.78
C ASP A 80 1.44 6.89 -8.91
N LEU A 81 2.48 6.76 -8.07
CA LEU A 81 2.61 5.67 -7.11
C LEU A 81 1.37 5.56 -6.20
N ILE A 82 0.99 6.67 -5.56
CA ILE A 82 -0.19 6.73 -4.68
C ILE A 82 -1.47 6.40 -5.46
N ASN A 83 -1.59 7.00 -6.65
CA ASN A 83 -2.76 6.83 -7.50
C ASN A 83 -2.98 5.36 -7.89
N LEU A 84 -1.92 4.70 -8.32
CA LEU A 84 -1.95 3.32 -8.79
C LEU A 84 -2.11 2.33 -7.64
N PHE A 85 -1.47 2.61 -6.50
CA PHE A 85 -1.70 1.84 -5.30
C PHE A 85 -3.19 1.76 -4.94
N PHE A 86 -3.89 2.91 -4.92
CA PHE A 86 -5.32 2.92 -4.60
C PHE A 86 -6.18 2.30 -5.69
N ILE A 87 -5.75 2.33 -6.96
CA ILE A 87 -6.44 1.62 -8.05
C ILE A 87 -6.33 0.11 -7.80
N GLU A 88 -5.13 -0.43 -7.63
CA GLU A 88 -4.90 -1.86 -7.42
C GLU A 88 -5.58 -2.36 -6.14
N LEU A 89 -5.44 -1.63 -5.04
CA LEU A 89 -6.09 -1.96 -3.78
C LEU A 89 -7.62 -2.01 -3.93
N SER A 90 -8.23 -0.98 -4.54
CA SER A 90 -9.67 -0.92 -4.71
C SER A 90 -10.19 -1.99 -5.66
N GLN A 91 -9.49 -2.29 -6.75
CA GLN A 91 -9.87 -3.34 -7.70
C GLN A 91 -9.83 -4.71 -7.04
N SER A 92 -8.73 -5.08 -6.40
CA SER A 92 -8.59 -6.38 -5.74
C SER A 92 -9.68 -6.61 -4.69
N ILE A 93 -10.04 -5.59 -3.91
CA ILE A 93 -11.11 -5.68 -2.93
C ILE A 93 -12.48 -5.84 -3.60
N LEU A 94 -12.76 -5.08 -4.65
CA LEU A 94 -14.04 -5.13 -5.35
C LEU A 94 -14.24 -6.44 -6.11
N ASP A 95 -13.16 -6.99 -6.68
CA ASP A 95 -13.19 -8.26 -7.44
C ASP A 95 -13.31 -9.47 -6.52
N SER A 96 -12.85 -9.37 -5.27
CA SER A 96 -12.98 -10.44 -4.27
C SER A 96 -14.43 -10.84 -3.93
N GLY A 97 -15.41 -10.11 -4.40
CA GLY A 97 -16.84 -10.40 -4.22
C GLY A 97 -17.44 -10.06 -2.85
N ASN A 98 -16.60 -9.75 -1.84
CA ASN A 98 -17.00 -9.67 -0.44
C ASN A 98 -17.42 -8.29 0.07
N ALA A 99 -17.42 -7.27 -0.74
CA ALA A 99 -17.90 -5.96 -0.34
C ALA A 99 -19.45 -5.92 -0.44
N ARG A 100 -20.15 -6.03 0.67
CA ARG A 100 -21.63 -5.90 0.74
C ARG A 100 -22.15 -4.62 0.07
N ASN A 101 -21.35 -3.59 0.02
CA ASN A 101 -21.69 -2.30 -0.60
C ASN A 101 -20.56 -1.78 -1.49
N LYS A 102 -20.33 -2.46 -2.61
CA LYS A 102 -19.27 -2.12 -3.58
C LYS A 102 -19.31 -0.65 -4.01
N HIS A 103 -20.51 -0.09 -4.19
CA HIS A 103 -20.68 1.29 -4.63
C HIS A 103 -20.19 2.29 -3.58
N THR A 104 -20.54 2.10 -2.31
CA THR A 104 -20.13 2.99 -1.22
C THR A 104 -18.61 2.92 -1.01
N LEU A 105 -18.04 1.72 -1.05
CA LEU A 105 -16.60 1.52 -0.92
C LEU A 105 -15.84 2.18 -2.09
N LYS A 106 -16.28 1.98 -3.33
CA LYS A 106 -15.70 2.64 -4.50
C LYS A 106 -15.75 4.18 -4.37
N LYS A 107 -16.88 4.73 -3.91
CA LYS A 107 -17.05 6.16 -3.67
C LYS A 107 -16.10 6.68 -2.58
N ALA A 108 -15.90 5.92 -1.50
CA ALA A 108 -14.96 6.26 -0.43
C ALA A 108 -13.51 6.29 -0.92
N PHE A 109 -13.08 5.29 -1.69
CA PHE A 109 -11.76 5.27 -2.33
C PHE A 109 -11.54 6.48 -3.26
N LEU A 110 -12.51 6.80 -4.10
CA LEU A 110 -12.41 7.94 -5.02
C LEU A 110 -12.32 9.28 -4.28
N LYS A 111 -13.09 9.45 -3.20
CA LYS A 111 -13.04 10.67 -2.37
C LYS A 111 -11.68 10.83 -1.70
N TYR A 112 -11.19 9.77 -1.04
CA TYR A 112 -9.90 9.80 -0.36
C TYR A 112 -8.74 10.06 -1.32
N LYS A 113 -8.71 9.38 -2.47
CA LYS A 113 -7.73 9.60 -3.54
C LYS A 113 -7.72 11.06 -4.03
N ARG A 114 -8.90 11.67 -4.23
CA ARG A 114 -9.00 13.09 -4.61
C ARG A 114 -8.47 14.01 -3.51
N ALA A 115 -8.79 13.75 -2.24
CA ALA A 115 -8.31 14.53 -1.12
C ALA A 115 -6.78 14.50 -1.00
N ILE A 116 -6.14 13.32 -1.16
CA ILE A 116 -4.67 13.19 -1.20
C ILE A 116 -4.08 14.04 -2.33
N LYS A 117 -4.64 13.94 -3.55
CA LYS A 117 -4.15 14.71 -4.70
C LYS A 117 -4.21 16.21 -4.48
N VAL A 118 -5.25 16.69 -3.81
CA VAL A 118 -5.40 18.13 -3.48
C VAL A 118 -4.32 18.57 -2.49
N VAL A 119 -4.00 17.75 -1.50
CA VAL A 119 -2.96 18.06 -0.50
C VAL A 119 -1.57 18.02 -1.13
N SER A 120 -1.30 17.02 -1.98
CA SER A 120 0.01 16.86 -2.67
C SER A 120 0.28 17.94 -3.71
N ASN A 121 -0.77 18.50 -4.34
CA ASN A 121 -0.68 19.49 -5.40
C ASN A 121 -0.92 20.92 -4.92
N LYS A 122 -0.62 21.27 -3.67
CA LYS A 122 -0.69 22.67 -3.23
C LYS A 122 0.54 23.48 -3.71
N PRO A 123 0.51 24.12 -4.86
CA PRO A 123 1.39 25.25 -5.08
C PRO A 123 0.87 26.43 -4.24
N ILE A 124 1.78 27.13 -3.61
CA ILE A 124 1.59 28.38 -2.84
C ILE A 124 0.72 29.41 -3.61
N VAL A 125 0.70 29.30 -4.94
CA VAL A 125 -0.04 30.16 -5.87
C VAL A 125 -1.59 30.09 -5.72
N LYS A 126 -2.16 28.97 -5.27
CA LYS A 126 -3.64 28.87 -5.11
C LYS A 126 -4.18 29.73 -3.96
N GLY A 127 -3.41 29.97 -2.91
CA GLY A 127 -3.80 30.86 -1.81
C GLY A 127 -3.93 32.32 -2.25
N MET A 128 -3.03 32.78 -3.13
CA MET A 128 -3.07 34.16 -3.65
C MET A 128 -4.24 34.38 -4.63
N ILE A 129 -4.52 33.41 -5.51
CA ILE A 129 -5.63 33.51 -6.48
C ILE A 129 -6.98 33.44 -5.77
N SER A 130 -7.14 32.58 -4.75
CA SER A 130 -8.38 32.53 -3.97
C SER A 130 -8.64 33.82 -3.18
N ALA A 131 -7.60 34.42 -2.60
CA ALA A 131 -7.69 35.71 -1.92
C ALA A 131 -8.03 36.85 -2.88
N LEU A 132 -7.49 36.85 -4.09
CA LEU A 132 -7.78 37.85 -5.12
C LEU A 132 -9.21 37.72 -5.65
N ILE A 133 -9.71 36.51 -5.87
CA ILE A 133 -11.09 36.26 -6.31
C ILE A 133 -12.09 36.61 -5.20
N GLN A 134 -11.77 36.31 -3.94
CA GLN A 134 -12.57 36.67 -2.77
C GLN A 134 -12.67 38.20 -2.62
N PHE A 135 -11.57 38.91 -2.86
CA PHE A 135 -11.53 40.37 -2.81
C PHE A 135 -12.29 41.03 -3.97
N VAL A 136 -12.17 40.48 -5.19
CA VAL A 136 -12.76 41.09 -6.41
C VAL A 136 -14.24 40.77 -6.56
N LEU A 137 -14.69 39.58 -6.19
CA LEU A 137 -16.06 39.11 -6.42
C LEU A 137 -16.94 39.11 -5.16
N GLY A 138 -16.40 39.40 -3.97
CA GLY A 138 -17.17 39.41 -2.71
C GLY A 138 -17.83 38.07 -2.37
N VAL A 139 -17.44 36.98 -3.03
CA VAL A 139 -18.02 35.66 -2.87
C VAL A 139 -17.15 34.84 -1.92
N HIS A 140 -17.73 34.38 -0.81
CA HIS A 140 -17.09 33.38 0.03
C HIS A 140 -17.00 32.06 -0.72
N LEU A 141 -15.88 31.83 -1.39
CA LEU A 141 -15.57 30.59 -2.16
C LEU A 141 -15.39 29.36 -1.28
N GLU A 142 -15.41 29.48 0.04
CA GLU A 142 -15.35 28.37 0.99
C GLU A 142 -16.42 27.31 0.74
N PHE A 143 -17.62 27.73 0.27
CA PHE A 143 -18.70 26.81 -0.06
C PHE A 143 -18.47 26.01 -1.34
N LEU A 144 -17.75 26.55 -2.31
CA LEU A 144 -17.39 25.85 -3.55
C LEU A 144 -16.14 24.95 -3.38
N TRP A 145 -15.38 25.15 -2.29
CA TRP A 145 -14.13 24.47 -2.00
C TRP A 145 -14.19 23.61 -0.75
N SER A 146 -15.35 23.31 -0.22
CA SER A 146 -15.52 22.30 0.83
C SER A 146 -15.31 20.90 0.26
N SER A 147 -14.11 20.67 -0.27
CA SER A 147 -13.64 19.31 -0.38
C SER A 147 -13.54 18.76 1.05
N PRO A 148 -14.17 17.62 1.33
CA PRO A 148 -14.08 17.01 2.64
C PRO A 148 -12.61 16.91 3.04
N SER A 149 -12.30 17.18 4.31
CA SER A 149 -10.92 17.17 4.80
C SER A 149 -10.28 15.82 4.48
N LEU A 150 -8.97 15.80 4.31
CA LEU A 150 -8.23 14.53 4.08
C LEU A 150 -8.56 13.53 5.19
N GLU A 151 -8.69 14.02 6.42
CA GLU A 151 -9.00 13.23 7.61
C GLU A 151 -10.41 12.63 7.56
N GLU A 152 -11.43 13.42 7.25
CA GLU A 152 -12.81 12.93 7.10
C GLU A 152 -12.95 11.85 6.01
N THR A 153 -12.29 12.06 4.87
CA THR A 153 -12.32 11.08 3.77
C THR A 153 -11.55 9.81 4.11
N ARG A 154 -10.47 9.92 4.89
CA ARG A 154 -9.70 8.79 5.43
C ARG A 154 -10.54 7.96 6.39
N ASP A 155 -11.22 8.64 7.34
CA ASP A 155 -12.06 7.97 8.33
C ASP A 155 -13.27 7.29 7.68
N GLN A 156 -13.85 7.92 6.67
CA GLN A 156 -14.89 7.28 5.86
C GLN A 156 -14.38 6.01 5.19
N LEU A 157 -13.19 6.04 4.60
CA LEU A 157 -12.58 4.86 3.97
C LEU A 157 -12.22 3.79 5.01
N LYS A 158 -11.65 4.17 6.17
CA LYS A 158 -11.40 3.26 7.31
C LYS A 158 -12.67 2.54 7.74
N LYS A 159 -13.77 3.26 7.89
CA LYS A 159 -15.07 2.70 8.26
C LYS A 159 -15.58 1.69 7.24
N GLU A 160 -15.44 1.97 5.96
CA GLU A 160 -15.88 1.04 4.91
C GLU A 160 -14.97 -0.20 4.83
N LEU A 161 -13.66 -0.05 4.96
CA LEU A 161 -12.71 -1.16 5.00
C LEU A 161 -12.90 -2.03 6.26
N GLY A 162 -13.21 -1.42 7.40
CA GLY A 162 -13.50 -2.14 8.64
C GLY A 162 -14.74 -3.05 8.58
N LYS A 163 -15.64 -2.85 7.61
CA LYS A 163 -16.81 -3.74 7.37
C LYS A 163 -16.44 -5.01 6.61
N ILE A 164 -15.22 -5.09 6.08
CA ILE A 164 -14.74 -6.28 5.36
C ILE A 164 -14.26 -7.29 6.40
N ASN A 165 -14.92 -8.45 6.48
CA ASN A 165 -14.58 -9.52 7.42
C ASN A 165 -13.38 -10.36 6.98
N ARG A 166 -12.56 -9.85 6.06
CA ARG A 166 -11.37 -10.53 5.53
C ARG A 166 -10.18 -9.61 5.67
N LYS A 167 -9.02 -10.19 5.87
CA LYS A 167 -7.77 -9.43 5.83
C LYS A 167 -7.38 -9.14 4.39
N ILE A 168 -6.76 -8.01 4.20
CA ILE A 168 -6.23 -7.55 2.92
C ILE A 168 -4.72 -7.61 3.04
N ILE A 169 -4.10 -8.52 2.30
CA ILE A 169 -2.65 -8.71 2.30
C ILE A 169 -2.07 -7.98 1.09
N VAL A 170 -1.33 -6.92 1.35
CA VAL A 170 -0.64 -6.16 0.31
C VAL A 170 0.81 -6.62 0.26
N VAL A 171 1.19 -7.24 -0.84
CA VAL A 171 2.56 -7.67 -1.12
C VAL A 171 3.27 -6.59 -1.93
N ILE A 172 4.40 -6.11 -1.41
CA ILE A 172 5.29 -5.19 -2.12
C ILE A 172 6.67 -5.84 -2.15
N ASP A 173 7.00 -6.43 -3.27
CA ASP A 173 8.24 -7.17 -3.46
C ASP A 173 9.33 -6.31 -4.12
N ASP A 174 10.59 -6.68 -3.92
CA ASP A 174 11.77 -6.08 -4.55
C ASP A 174 11.90 -4.55 -4.33
N ILE A 175 11.62 -4.06 -3.13
CA ILE A 175 11.74 -2.63 -2.79
C ILE A 175 13.18 -2.13 -2.97
N ASP A 176 14.16 -3.00 -2.79
CA ASP A 176 15.59 -2.71 -2.95
C ASP A 176 16.02 -2.43 -4.40
N ARG A 177 15.14 -2.62 -5.38
CA ARG A 177 15.40 -2.26 -6.78
C ARG A 177 14.95 -0.84 -7.14
N LEU A 178 14.29 -0.16 -6.24
CA LEU A 178 13.81 1.20 -6.42
C LEU A 178 14.91 2.24 -6.18
N THR A 179 14.71 3.45 -6.69
CA THR A 179 15.55 4.59 -6.32
C THR A 179 15.35 4.97 -4.85
N ASN A 180 16.30 5.68 -4.26
CA ASN A 180 16.20 6.12 -2.87
C ASN A 180 14.92 6.94 -2.59
N GLU A 181 14.50 7.78 -3.54
CA GLU A 181 13.26 8.56 -3.45
C GLU A 181 12.02 7.65 -3.49
N GLN A 182 11.98 6.69 -4.40
CA GLN A 182 10.87 5.74 -4.50
C GLN A 182 10.75 4.84 -3.25
N ILE A 183 11.88 4.43 -2.67
CA ILE A 183 11.89 3.69 -1.39
C ILE A 183 11.20 4.51 -0.30
N LYS A 184 11.54 5.80 -0.17
CA LYS A 184 10.87 6.69 0.79
C LYS A 184 9.38 6.81 0.53
N ASP A 185 9.01 7.00 -0.73
CA ASP A 185 7.62 7.14 -1.14
C ASP A 185 6.80 5.91 -0.73
N ILE A 186 7.35 4.71 -0.88
CA ILE A 186 6.72 3.47 -0.41
C ILE A 186 6.52 3.47 1.10
N PHE A 187 7.55 3.85 1.87
CA PHE A 187 7.41 3.87 3.33
C PHE A 187 6.43 4.96 3.80
N GLN A 188 6.42 6.12 3.16
CA GLN A 188 5.43 7.17 3.43
C GLN A 188 4.02 6.72 3.07
N LEU A 189 3.84 6.08 1.92
CA LEU A 189 2.57 5.51 1.49
C LEU A 189 2.02 4.55 2.55
N VAL A 190 2.81 3.55 2.93
CA VAL A 190 2.40 2.49 3.86
C VAL A 190 2.11 3.06 5.25
N LYS A 191 2.97 3.94 5.77
CA LYS A 191 2.88 4.46 7.15
C LYS A 191 1.84 5.57 7.31
N GLN A 192 1.75 6.51 6.37
CA GLN A 192 0.98 7.73 6.54
C GLN A 192 -0.34 7.72 5.76
N VAL A 193 -0.30 7.20 4.53
CA VAL A 193 -1.41 7.33 3.58
C VAL A 193 -2.32 6.10 3.64
N ALA A 194 -1.75 4.93 3.75
CA ALA A 194 -2.46 3.66 3.60
C ALA A 194 -2.55 2.83 4.91
N ASN A 195 -2.50 3.49 6.06
CA ASN A 195 -2.74 2.86 7.35
C ASN A 195 -4.24 2.64 7.58
N PHE A 196 -4.74 1.45 7.23
CA PHE A 196 -6.12 1.05 7.31
C PHE A 196 -6.33 -0.20 8.14
N PRO A 197 -7.52 -0.38 8.78
CA PRO A 197 -7.86 -1.61 9.48
C PRO A 197 -7.90 -2.80 8.52
N ASN A 198 -7.59 -3.98 9.03
CA ASN A 198 -7.56 -5.24 8.30
C ASN A 198 -6.54 -5.31 7.14
N VAL A 199 -5.66 -4.31 6.97
CA VAL A 199 -4.62 -4.30 5.95
C VAL A 199 -3.29 -4.74 6.56
N ILE A 200 -2.63 -5.70 5.92
CA ILE A 200 -1.31 -6.20 6.31
C ILE A 200 -0.38 -6.06 5.11
N TYR A 201 0.74 -5.41 5.31
CA TYR A 201 1.78 -5.23 4.32
C TYR A 201 2.88 -6.27 4.51
N LEU A 202 3.18 -7.02 3.46
CA LEU A 202 4.36 -7.89 3.36
C LEU A 202 5.37 -7.21 2.43
N LEU A 203 6.42 -6.64 3.02
CA LEU A 203 7.45 -5.91 2.29
C LEU A 203 8.69 -6.78 2.16
N SER A 204 9.18 -7.05 0.95
CA SER A 204 10.46 -7.71 0.76
C SER A 204 11.54 -6.73 0.31
N MET A 205 12.71 -6.80 0.96
CA MET A 205 13.77 -5.84 0.72
C MET A 205 15.14 -6.32 1.22
N ASP A 206 16.19 -5.71 0.67
CA ASP A 206 17.52 -5.73 1.27
C ASP A 206 17.63 -4.63 2.33
N ARG A 207 17.95 -5.01 3.57
CA ARG A 207 18.02 -4.08 4.70
C ARG A 207 19.07 -2.99 4.49
N GLU A 208 20.25 -3.36 3.98
CA GLU A 208 21.36 -2.40 3.82
C GLU A 208 21.02 -1.31 2.81
N ILE A 209 20.39 -1.69 1.68
CA ILE A 209 19.98 -0.77 0.64
C ILE A 209 18.90 0.19 1.17
N VAL A 210 17.87 -0.36 1.81
CA VAL A 210 16.77 0.46 2.34
C VAL A 210 17.23 1.39 3.47
N CYS A 211 18.06 0.91 4.40
CA CYS A 211 18.60 1.77 5.45
C CYS A 211 19.42 2.92 4.86
N ARG A 212 20.26 2.67 3.85
CA ARG A 212 21.03 3.72 3.17
C ARG A 212 20.10 4.75 2.52
N ALA A 213 19.10 4.30 1.75
CA ALA A 213 18.13 5.18 1.10
C ALA A 213 17.38 6.07 2.10
N LEU A 214 17.04 5.56 3.28
CA LEU A 214 16.34 6.32 4.31
C LEU A 214 17.27 7.27 5.09
N HIS A 215 18.57 6.94 5.25
CA HIS A 215 19.55 7.80 5.92
C HIS A 215 20.00 9.01 5.10
N GLU A 216 20.14 8.89 3.78
CA GLU A 216 20.57 9.99 2.89
C GLU A 216 19.63 11.21 2.89
N VAL A 217 18.54 11.15 3.60
CA VAL A 217 17.49 12.18 3.64
C VAL A 217 17.42 12.92 4.96
N GLN A 218 18.16 12.47 5.96
CA GLN A 218 18.23 13.14 7.26
C GLN A 218 19.41 14.15 7.33
N GLN A 219 20.17 14.28 6.23
CA GLN A 219 21.19 15.31 6.05
C GLN A 219 20.69 16.42 5.13
#